data_49a2b60c2807682bbcda21c755b93773
#
_entry.id   49a2b60c2807682bbcda21c755b93773
#
_cell.length_a   1.000
_cell.length_b   1.000
_cell.length_c   1.000
_cell.angle_alpha   90.00
_cell.angle_beta   90.00
_cell.angle_gamma   90.00
#
_symmetry.space_group_name_H-M   'P 1'
#
loop_
_entity.id
_entity.type
_entity.pdbx_description
1 polymer ?
#
loop_
_entity_poly.entity_id
_entity_poly.type
_entity_poly.pdbx_seq_one_letter_code
_entity_poly.pdbx_strand_id
1 'polypeptide(L)'
;FLDSASKRSSVVSKAKELGYVPASAKCAEAIVTLSSASPVALAKYTAFLSHSGTQDYTFYTTSEHTLALNATTGTYTSENVVLREGTPAQYTYTYAYGTKVIIPNPNVDISTLEVKVDGITYTNASSMIDFDGSSLIYFVKELEDRTYEIEFGDDVIGKSLELGSSIVMNYFVTQGNGGNNIRTFTYNGPTTPDALYVSVTQPSIGGRDVETIQSIKWNAPRAYTAQNRCVTIDDYKNVIYSQYPQAESINVWGGELNNPPTYGDIYISIRPYENDRLSDTEKTHILENIIGPRKVVTMHPKLVDPTYIDVEVNTTFHYDPVTTTKTSVTLINDVTEEIKTYSAANLDRFGSILRYSNLTRIIDDTDPSILSSITTIKLHRDVIPVYSKDVTYTVDIANSIYNSGVPEDSVMSTGFYCLGVSSPVYIADTPITGTDTGTLRMFYYNGSARTYVRNVGTVTYSKGLITFNGVVITGLADPKFKFIIKPQSNDVISTRNDIVNIDPLLLTVKAVADRVTSPYVLTSSRN
;
A
#
# COMPACT_ATOMS: atom_id res chain seq x y z
N PHE A 1 30.08 -11.14 18.45
CA PHE A 1 29.23 -9.95 18.27
C PHE A 1 28.15 -10.26 17.23
N LEU A 2 27.01 -9.56 17.30
CA LEU A 2 25.88 -9.76 16.37
C LEU A 2 26.31 -9.58 14.91
N ASP A 3 27.09 -8.53 14.61
CA ASP A 3 27.53 -8.20 13.26
C ASP A 3 28.46 -9.24 12.64
N SER A 4 29.32 -9.86 13.44
CA SER A 4 30.31 -10.85 12.97
C SER A 4 29.77 -12.29 12.94
N ALA A 5 28.61 -12.56 13.55
CA ALA A 5 28.03 -13.90 13.56
C ALA A 5 27.53 -14.29 12.16
N SER A 6 27.94 -15.45 11.66
CA SER A 6 27.54 -15.95 10.33
C SER A 6 26.49 -17.04 10.40
N LYS A 7 26.40 -17.78 11.50
CA LYS A 7 25.40 -18.83 11.72
C LYS A 7 24.10 -18.21 12.26
N ARG A 8 22.94 -18.65 11.71
CA ARG A 8 21.62 -18.17 12.13
C ARG A 8 21.38 -18.34 13.63
N SER A 9 21.70 -19.50 14.21
CA SER A 9 21.55 -19.78 15.64
C SER A 9 22.30 -18.78 16.51
N SER A 10 23.53 -18.43 16.13
CA SER A 10 24.32 -17.42 16.85
C SER A 10 23.71 -16.03 16.74
N VAL A 11 23.19 -15.67 15.57
CA VAL A 11 22.52 -14.37 15.33
C VAL A 11 21.23 -14.29 16.13
N VAL A 12 20.40 -15.34 16.10
CA VAL A 12 19.14 -15.42 16.86
C VAL A 12 19.40 -15.35 18.37
N SER A 13 20.40 -16.09 18.87
CA SER A 13 20.78 -16.04 20.29
C SER A 13 21.20 -14.63 20.72
N LYS A 14 22.03 -13.95 19.92
CA LYS A 14 22.45 -12.58 20.20
C LYS A 14 21.32 -11.54 20.05
N ALA A 15 20.41 -11.75 19.12
CA ALA A 15 19.22 -10.92 19.00
C ALA A 15 18.31 -11.03 20.22
N LYS A 16 18.14 -12.25 20.77
CA LYS A 16 17.37 -12.49 21.99
C LYS A 16 17.99 -11.80 23.23
N GLU A 17 19.33 -11.75 23.33
CA GLU A 17 20.01 -10.97 24.37
C GLU A 17 19.67 -9.48 24.32
N LEU A 18 19.33 -8.97 23.12
CA LEU A 18 18.85 -7.60 22.88
C LEU A 18 17.32 -7.47 23.04
N GLY A 19 16.61 -8.54 23.44
CA GLY A 19 15.16 -8.54 23.53
C GLY A 19 14.43 -8.64 22.20
N TYR A 20 15.14 -8.97 21.11
CA TYR A 20 14.56 -9.12 19.78
C TYR A 20 14.26 -10.58 19.47
N VAL A 21 12.99 -10.86 19.14
CA VAL A 21 12.55 -12.18 18.67
C VAL A 21 12.39 -12.12 17.16
N PRO A 22 13.21 -12.88 16.40
CA PRO A 22 13.09 -12.91 14.95
C PRO A 22 11.70 -13.36 14.49
N ALA A 23 11.23 -12.79 13.40
CA ALA A 23 9.94 -13.13 12.85
C ALA A 23 9.98 -14.52 12.20
N SER A 24 8.97 -15.38 12.54
CA SER A 24 8.71 -16.63 11.84
C SER A 24 8.15 -16.37 10.43
N ALA A 25 8.05 -17.42 9.62
CA ALA A 25 7.20 -17.38 8.44
C ALA A 25 5.78 -17.00 8.84
N LYS A 26 5.03 -16.37 7.93
CA LYS A 26 3.64 -15.97 8.15
C LYS A 26 2.80 -16.36 6.95
N CYS A 27 1.59 -16.87 7.21
CA CYS A 27 0.61 -17.20 6.20
C CYS A 27 0.05 -15.94 5.53
N ALA A 28 -0.22 -16.01 4.24
CA ALA A 28 -1.04 -15.01 3.57
C ALA A 28 -2.52 -15.21 3.90
N GLU A 29 -3.28 -14.14 3.99
CA GLU A 29 -4.72 -14.18 4.24
C GLU A 29 -5.46 -13.42 3.16
N ALA A 30 -6.57 -14.01 2.67
CA ALA A 30 -7.50 -13.38 1.75
C ALA A 30 -8.86 -13.20 2.43
N ILE A 31 -9.60 -12.18 2.03
CA ILE A 31 -10.99 -11.99 2.47
C ILE A 31 -11.90 -12.21 1.28
N VAL A 32 -12.86 -13.11 1.43
CA VAL A 32 -13.79 -13.46 0.37
C VAL A 32 -15.24 -13.38 0.85
N THR A 33 -16.14 -13.17 -0.10
CA THR A 33 -17.59 -13.34 0.08
C THR A 33 -17.98 -14.63 -0.62
N LEU A 34 -18.63 -15.53 0.11
CA LEU A 34 -19.14 -16.78 -0.39
C LEU A 34 -20.62 -16.63 -0.69
N SER A 35 -21.08 -17.18 -1.82
CA SER A 35 -22.50 -17.21 -2.19
C SER A 35 -22.91 -18.55 -2.81
N SER A 36 -24.12 -18.99 -2.52
CA SER A 36 -24.69 -20.24 -3.02
C SER A 36 -26.20 -20.12 -3.23
N ALA A 37 -26.75 -20.92 -4.14
CA ALA A 37 -28.20 -21.03 -4.32
C ALA A 37 -28.88 -21.86 -3.21
N SER A 38 -28.12 -22.68 -2.48
CA SER A 38 -28.62 -23.54 -1.39
C SER A 38 -27.88 -23.24 -0.07
N PRO A 39 -28.48 -23.60 1.10
CA PRO A 39 -27.79 -23.44 2.38
C PRO A 39 -26.53 -24.29 2.44
N VAL A 40 -25.42 -23.65 2.83
CA VAL A 40 -24.12 -24.28 2.96
C VAL A 40 -23.54 -23.97 4.33
N ALA A 41 -23.01 -24.99 4.99
CA ALA A 41 -22.18 -24.85 6.19
C ALA A 41 -20.77 -25.35 5.88
N LEU A 42 -19.78 -24.54 6.14
CA LEU A 42 -18.36 -24.83 5.98
C LEU A 42 -17.73 -25.04 7.34
N ALA A 43 -17.06 -26.15 7.52
CA ALA A 43 -16.25 -26.41 8.73
C ALA A 43 -14.98 -25.57 8.74
N LYS A 44 -14.41 -25.35 9.93
CA LYS A 44 -13.03 -24.86 10.07
C LYS A 44 -12.09 -25.78 9.26
N TYR A 45 -11.13 -25.18 8.58
CA TYR A 45 -10.16 -25.86 7.69
C TYR A 45 -10.79 -26.45 6.42
N THR A 46 -11.87 -25.87 5.91
CA THR A 46 -12.36 -26.19 4.56
C THR A 46 -11.39 -25.62 3.53
N ALA A 47 -10.97 -26.45 2.56
CA ALA A 47 -9.94 -26.12 1.57
C ALA A 47 -10.50 -25.36 0.37
N PHE A 48 -9.72 -24.39 -0.10
CA PHE A 48 -9.88 -23.68 -1.35
C PHE A 48 -8.58 -23.73 -2.13
N LEU A 49 -8.64 -24.15 -3.38
CA LEU A 49 -7.48 -24.17 -4.27
C LEU A 49 -7.35 -22.86 -5.01
N SER A 50 -6.11 -22.48 -5.23
CA SER A 50 -5.75 -21.32 -6.03
C SER A 50 -4.52 -21.61 -6.86
N HIS A 51 -4.38 -20.90 -7.98
CA HIS A 51 -3.29 -21.06 -8.91
C HIS A 51 -2.69 -19.70 -9.21
N SER A 52 -1.36 -19.56 -9.07
CA SER A 52 -0.65 -18.35 -9.42
C SER A 52 0.62 -18.69 -10.21
N GLY A 53 0.66 -18.29 -11.47
CA GLY A 53 1.74 -18.66 -12.38
C GLY A 53 1.80 -20.15 -12.60
N THR A 54 2.88 -20.80 -12.16
CA THR A 54 3.08 -22.27 -12.25
C THR A 54 2.90 -22.98 -10.90
N GLN A 55 2.50 -22.26 -9.85
CA GLN A 55 2.44 -22.77 -8.49
C GLN A 55 1.00 -22.90 -7.99
N ASP A 56 0.69 -24.00 -7.31
CA ASP A 56 -0.57 -24.22 -6.64
C ASP A 56 -0.47 -23.82 -5.18
N TYR A 57 -1.51 -23.13 -4.69
CA TYR A 57 -1.65 -22.73 -3.30
C TYR A 57 -2.98 -23.26 -2.76
N THR A 58 -2.95 -23.70 -1.51
CA THR A 58 -4.17 -24.10 -0.82
C THR A 58 -4.43 -23.12 0.32
N PHE A 59 -5.66 -22.66 0.37
CA PHE A 59 -6.16 -21.78 1.43
C PHE A 59 -7.22 -22.51 2.23
N TYR A 60 -7.35 -22.18 3.51
CA TYR A 60 -8.30 -22.83 4.41
C TYR A 60 -9.11 -21.81 5.19
N THR A 61 -10.38 -22.10 5.45
CA THR A 61 -11.19 -21.31 6.38
C THR A 61 -10.61 -21.36 7.78
N THR A 62 -10.58 -20.22 8.45
CA THR A 62 -10.03 -20.08 9.82
C THR A 62 -11.06 -20.39 10.90
N SER A 63 -12.34 -20.37 10.56
CA SER A 63 -13.49 -20.65 11.44
C SER A 63 -14.59 -21.39 10.68
N GLU A 64 -15.61 -21.81 11.40
CA GLU A 64 -16.83 -22.33 10.80
C GLU A 64 -17.68 -21.19 10.23
N HIS A 65 -18.28 -21.43 9.06
CA HIS A 65 -19.14 -20.45 8.38
C HIS A 65 -20.43 -21.10 7.95
N THR A 66 -21.55 -20.47 8.28
CA THR A 66 -22.87 -20.84 7.77
C THR A 66 -23.39 -19.72 6.91
N LEU A 67 -23.69 -20.00 5.64
CA LEU A 67 -24.22 -19.00 4.72
C LEU A 67 -25.67 -18.66 5.11
N ALA A 68 -25.95 -17.39 5.32
CA ALA A 68 -27.27 -16.89 5.67
C ALA A 68 -28.04 -16.46 4.42
N LEU A 69 -29.38 -16.67 4.40
CA LEU A 69 -30.23 -16.25 3.30
C LEU A 69 -30.28 -14.73 3.22
N ASN A 70 -29.86 -14.17 2.11
CA ASN A 70 -30.06 -12.77 1.79
C ASN A 70 -31.45 -12.59 1.14
N ALA A 71 -32.36 -12.00 1.89
CA ALA A 71 -33.76 -11.81 1.45
C ALA A 71 -33.91 -10.94 0.20
N THR A 72 -32.91 -10.10 -0.11
CA THR A 72 -32.95 -9.21 -1.28
C THR A 72 -32.56 -9.94 -2.57
N THR A 73 -31.57 -10.83 -2.49
CA THR A 73 -31.02 -11.54 -3.67
C THR A 73 -31.59 -12.96 -3.80
N GLY A 74 -32.19 -13.52 -2.77
CA GLY A 74 -32.64 -14.90 -2.72
C GLY A 74 -31.53 -15.93 -2.67
N THR A 75 -30.28 -15.52 -2.42
CA THR A 75 -29.09 -16.38 -2.33
C THR A 75 -28.59 -16.44 -0.89
N TYR A 76 -27.93 -17.54 -0.56
CA TYR A 76 -27.25 -17.70 0.72
C TYR A 76 -25.85 -17.10 0.63
N THR A 77 -25.49 -16.20 1.56
CA THR A 77 -24.20 -15.49 1.54
C THR A 77 -23.52 -15.51 2.90
N SER A 78 -22.20 -15.51 2.88
CA SER A 78 -21.34 -15.24 4.05
C SER A 78 -20.27 -14.24 3.62
N GLU A 79 -20.25 -13.08 4.22
CA GLU A 79 -19.31 -12.00 3.94
C GLU A 79 -18.10 -12.06 4.88
N ASN A 80 -16.98 -11.47 4.46
CA ASN A 80 -15.75 -11.37 5.24
C ASN A 80 -15.20 -12.71 5.74
N VAL A 81 -15.30 -13.75 4.91
CA VAL A 81 -14.70 -15.06 5.19
C VAL A 81 -13.19 -14.96 5.00
N VAL A 82 -12.44 -15.22 6.07
CA VAL A 82 -10.97 -15.21 6.03
C VAL A 82 -10.47 -16.59 5.56
N LEU A 83 -9.75 -16.58 4.45
CA LEU A 83 -9.04 -17.73 3.92
C LEU A 83 -7.54 -17.57 4.21
N ARG A 84 -6.93 -18.55 4.87
CA ARG A 84 -5.50 -18.55 5.23
C ARG A 84 -4.74 -19.54 4.38
N GLU A 85 -3.65 -19.07 3.78
CA GLU A 85 -2.72 -19.87 2.99
C GLU A 85 -1.95 -20.87 3.87
N GLY A 86 -1.57 -21.99 3.28
CA GLY A 86 -0.72 -23.00 3.90
C GLY A 86 -1.43 -24.32 4.15
N THR A 87 -0.83 -25.17 4.98
CA THR A 87 -1.38 -26.47 5.36
C THR A 87 -1.59 -26.50 6.86
N PRO A 88 -2.82 -26.70 7.35
CA PRO A 88 -3.06 -26.91 8.78
C PRO A 88 -2.45 -28.24 9.22
N ALA A 89 -1.68 -28.19 10.28
CA ALA A 89 -1.02 -29.36 10.86
C ALA A 89 -1.39 -29.48 12.35
N GLN A 90 -1.58 -30.73 12.79
CA GLN A 90 -1.75 -31.05 14.19
C GLN A 90 -0.64 -32.03 14.61
N TYR A 91 0.02 -31.74 15.69
CA TYR A 91 1.01 -32.62 16.28
C TYR A 91 0.70 -32.86 17.75
N THR A 92 0.71 -34.13 18.17
CA THR A 92 0.42 -34.52 19.55
C THR A 92 1.68 -35.11 20.17
N TYR A 93 2.02 -34.63 21.35
CA TYR A 93 3.18 -35.05 22.10
C TYR A 93 2.77 -35.49 23.52
N THR A 94 3.32 -36.61 24.01
CA THR A 94 3.16 -37.02 25.40
C THR A 94 4.37 -36.56 26.20
N TYR A 95 4.16 -35.75 27.21
CA TYR A 95 5.24 -35.15 27.98
C TYR A 95 6.00 -36.21 28.80
N ALA A 96 7.32 -36.17 28.71
CA ALA A 96 8.23 -36.95 29.55
C ALA A 96 9.37 -36.05 30.08
N TYR A 97 9.79 -36.29 31.28
CA TYR A 97 10.86 -35.46 31.90
C TYR A 97 12.15 -35.47 31.06
N GLY A 98 12.70 -34.26 30.87
CA GLY A 98 13.95 -34.06 30.13
C GLY A 98 13.85 -34.15 28.63
N THR A 99 12.65 -34.37 28.09
CA THR A 99 12.40 -34.34 26.62
C THR A 99 11.93 -32.97 26.19
N LYS A 100 12.41 -32.56 24.98
CA LYS A 100 12.05 -31.28 24.36
C LYS A 100 10.80 -31.45 23.50
N VAL A 101 9.86 -30.56 23.67
CA VAL A 101 8.66 -30.50 22.80
C VAL A 101 8.99 -29.66 21.58
N ILE A 102 9.19 -30.31 20.45
CA ILE A 102 9.63 -29.66 19.21
C ILE A 102 8.53 -29.74 18.17
N ILE A 103 8.25 -28.62 17.50
CA ILE A 103 7.40 -28.59 16.31
C ILE A 103 8.23 -29.13 15.13
N PRO A 104 7.85 -30.28 14.52
CA PRO A 104 8.72 -30.97 13.56
C PRO A 104 8.79 -30.32 12.18
N ASN A 105 7.94 -29.32 11.89
CA ASN A 105 7.83 -28.70 10.59
C ASN A 105 8.65 -27.40 10.52
N PRO A 106 9.42 -27.19 9.44
CA PRO A 106 9.96 -25.87 9.11
C PRO A 106 8.87 -24.95 8.55
N ASN A 107 9.13 -23.66 8.46
CA ASN A 107 8.22 -22.64 7.91
C ASN A 107 6.84 -22.58 8.59
N VAL A 108 6.83 -22.80 9.90
CA VAL A 108 5.62 -22.68 10.73
C VAL A 108 5.31 -21.21 10.96
N ASP A 109 4.04 -20.86 10.78
CA ASP A 109 3.52 -19.58 11.24
C ASP A 109 3.21 -19.66 12.75
N ILE A 110 4.14 -19.17 13.56
CA ILE A 110 4.01 -19.18 15.04
C ILE A 110 2.82 -18.34 15.52
N SER A 111 2.35 -17.38 14.73
CA SER A 111 1.16 -16.59 15.11
C SER A 111 -0.13 -17.41 15.08
N THR A 112 -0.12 -18.55 14.40
CA THR A 112 -1.27 -19.47 14.31
C THR A 112 -1.22 -20.62 15.30
N LEU A 113 -0.14 -20.69 16.12
CA LEU A 113 0.09 -21.79 17.02
C LEU A 113 -0.92 -21.77 18.19
N GLU A 114 -1.71 -22.81 18.27
CA GLU A 114 -2.60 -23.13 19.39
C GLU A 114 -2.06 -24.33 20.15
N VAL A 115 -1.76 -24.16 21.43
CA VAL A 115 -1.25 -25.21 22.31
C VAL A 115 -2.30 -25.58 23.35
N LYS A 116 -2.63 -26.87 23.43
CA LYS A 116 -3.51 -27.42 24.47
C LYS A 116 -2.79 -28.53 25.23
N VAL A 117 -2.88 -28.48 26.54
CA VAL A 117 -2.37 -29.53 27.43
C VAL A 117 -3.56 -30.15 28.13
N ASP A 118 -3.73 -31.44 27.97
CA ASP A 118 -4.88 -32.20 28.53
C ASP A 118 -6.25 -31.54 28.22
N GLY A 119 -6.36 -30.97 27.01
CA GLY A 119 -7.56 -30.26 26.53
C GLY A 119 -7.67 -28.79 26.98
N ILE A 120 -6.81 -28.31 27.85
CA ILE A 120 -6.82 -26.92 28.35
C ILE A 120 -5.88 -26.08 27.46
N THR A 121 -6.37 -24.92 27.01
CA THR A 121 -5.60 -24.01 26.17
C THR A 121 -4.56 -23.24 26.98
N TYR A 122 -3.31 -23.24 26.50
CA TYR A 122 -2.20 -22.46 27.02
C TYR A 122 -1.96 -21.25 26.13
N THR A 123 -1.50 -20.14 26.71
CA THR A 123 -1.25 -18.88 26.01
C THR A 123 0.25 -18.65 25.84
N ASN A 124 0.66 -18.08 24.71
CA ASN A 124 2.06 -17.70 24.50
C ASN A 124 2.45 -16.59 25.49
N ALA A 125 3.51 -16.79 26.26
CA ALA A 125 3.99 -15.85 27.28
C ALA A 125 4.36 -14.46 26.70
N SER A 126 4.76 -14.39 25.43
CA SER A 126 5.04 -13.11 24.76
C SER A 126 3.81 -12.20 24.61
N SER A 127 2.61 -12.73 24.74
CA SER A 127 1.33 -11.99 24.67
C SER A 127 0.74 -11.65 26.04
N MET A 128 1.38 -12.02 27.14
CA MET A 128 0.94 -11.72 28.51
C MET A 128 1.90 -10.75 29.20
N ILE A 129 1.35 -9.82 29.96
CA ILE A 129 2.14 -8.80 30.70
C ILE A 129 2.41 -9.26 32.14
N ASP A 130 1.41 -9.91 32.75
CA ASP A 130 1.51 -10.43 34.13
C ASP A 130 1.22 -11.93 34.15
N PHE A 131 2.17 -12.71 34.68
CA PHE A 131 2.01 -14.15 34.88
C PHE A 131 2.75 -14.58 36.16
N ASP A 132 2.24 -15.61 36.79
CA ASP A 132 2.76 -16.25 38.02
C ASP A 132 3.01 -17.74 37.81
N GLY A 133 3.39 -18.45 38.85
CA GLY A 133 3.66 -19.88 38.82
C GLY A 133 2.43 -20.76 38.47
N SER A 134 1.20 -20.22 38.51
CA SER A 134 -0.04 -20.94 38.16
C SER A 134 -0.54 -20.65 36.76
N SER A 135 0.07 -19.69 36.08
CA SER A 135 -0.38 -19.24 34.74
C SER A 135 -0.16 -20.31 33.67
N LEU A 136 -1.17 -20.55 32.86
CA LEU A 136 -1.17 -21.53 31.76
C LEU A 136 -0.50 -20.92 30.52
N ILE A 137 0.83 -20.87 30.55
CA ILE A 137 1.64 -20.23 29.51
C ILE A 137 2.67 -21.19 28.91
N TYR A 138 3.11 -20.85 27.70
CA TYR A 138 4.25 -21.49 27.05
C TYR A 138 5.16 -20.45 26.40
N PHE A 139 6.42 -20.82 26.22
CA PHE A 139 7.43 -20.04 25.51
C PHE A 139 7.81 -20.72 24.22
N VAL A 140 8.11 -19.91 23.18
CA VAL A 140 8.57 -20.41 21.88
C VAL A 140 10.03 -20.04 21.67
N LYS A 141 10.84 -21.03 21.30
CA LYS A 141 12.26 -20.87 21.06
C LYS A 141 12.65 -21.44 19.69
N GLU A 142 13.19 -20.61 18.82
CA GLU A 142 13.75 -21.06 17.54
C GLU A 142 15.04 -21.85 17.79
N LEU A 143 15.13 -23.05 17.17
CA LEU A 143 16.29 -23.92 17.17
C LEU A 143 17.21 -23.66 15.95
N GLU A 144 18.35 -24.37 15.89
CA GLU A 144 19.36 -24.16 14.83
C GLU A 144 18.89 -24.51 13.43
N ASP A 145 18.00 -25.48 13.32
CA ASP A 145 17.42 -26.00 12.07
C ASP A 145 16.14 -25.26 11.60
N ARG A 146 15.80 -24.14 12.24
CA ARG A 146 14.58 -23.34 12.05
C ARG A 146 13.30 -24.03 12.52
N THR A 147 13.39 -25.10 13.29
CA THR A 147 12.27 -25.65 14.03
C THR A 147 12.07 -24.87 15.33
N TYR A 148 10.95 -25.12 16.00
CA TYR A 148 10.62 -24.39 17.22
C TYR A 148 10.43 -25.37 18.38
N GLU A 149 11.09 -25.07 19.51
CA GLU A 149 10.91 -25.73 20.79
C GLU A 149 9.86 -24.97 21.61
N ILE A 150 8.93 -25.70 22.19
CA ILE A 150 7.92 -25.18 23.11
C ILE A 150 8.38 -25.50 24.52
N GLU A 151 8.63 -24.48 25.30
CA GLU A 151 9.02 -24.60 26.71
C GLU A 151 7.81 -24.21 27.59
N PHE A 152 7.56 -24.96 28.64
CA PHE A 152 6.49 -24.71 29.62
C PHE A 152 7.06 -24.17 30.91
N GLY A 153 6.20 -23.71 31.81
CA GLY A 153 6.61 -23.18 33.11
C GLY A 153 7.26 -24.20 34.06
N ASP A 154 7.77 -23.68 35.15
CA ASP A 154 8.47 -24.43 36.22
C ASP A 154 7.82 -24.25 37.61
N ASP A 155 6.55 -23.83 37.66
CA ASP A 155 5.77 -23.45 38.87
C ASP A 155 6.27 -22.16 39.57
N VAL A 156 7.29 -21.51 39.02
CA VAL A 156 7.72 -20.15 39.42
C VAL A 156 7.28 -19.16 38.37
N ILE A 157 7.53 -19.48 37.09
CA ILE A 157 7.13 -18.71 35.93
C ILE A 157 6.30 -19.63 35.04
N GLY A 158 4.97 -19.59 35.20
CA GLY A 158 4.04 -20.47 34.50
C GLY A 158 3.96 -21.87 35.13
N LYS A 159 2.84 -22.55 34.88
CA LYS A 159 2.55 -23.87 35.40
C LYS A 159 3.44 -24.94 34.77
N SER A 160 4.05 -25.82 35.58
CA SER A 160 4.79 -26.97 35.08
C SER A 160 3.86 -28.05 34.53
N LEU A 161 4.41 -28.92 33.68
CA LEU A 161 3.68 -30.05 33.13
C LEU A 161 3.84 -31.30 33.99
N GLU A 162 2.76 -32.09 34.09
CA GLU A 162 2.77 -33.37 34.72
C GLU A 162 3.30 -34.46 33.76
N LEU A 163 3.94 -35.48 34.28
CA LEU A 163 4.42 -36.62 33.50
C LEU A 163 3.24 -37.33 32.83
N GLY A 164 3.30 -37.52 31.52
CA GLY A 164 2.25 -38.14 30.72
C GLY A 164 1.19 -37.19 30.18
N SER A 165 1.24 -35.89 30.49
CA SER A 165 0.33 -34.90 29.92
C SER A 165 0.35 -34.94 28.39
N SER A 166 -0.84 -34.86 27.78
CA SER A 166 -1.01 -34.82 26.32
C SER A 166 -0.96 -33.39 25.83
N ILE A 167 0.06 -33.08 25.05
CA ILE A 167 0.26 -31.76 24.41
C ILE A 167 -0.19 -31.83 22.97
N VAL A 168 -1.22 -31.07 22.61
CA VAL A 168 -1.74 -30.95 21.24
C VAL A 168 -1.38 -29.58 20.70
N MET A 169 -0.67 -29.53 19.59
CA MET A 169 -0.25 -28.32 18.89
C MET A 169 -0.92 -28.26 17.53
N ASN A 170 -1.71 -27.21 17.30
CA ASN A 170 -2.31 -26.90 16.00
C ASN A 170 -1.63 -25.66 15.43
N TYR A 171 -1.19 -25.71 14.19
CA TYR A 171 -0.49 -24.63 13.52
C TYR A 171 -0.60 -24.72 12.01
N PHE A 172 -0.22 -23.67 11.30
CA PHE A 172 -0.11 -23.68 9.84
C PHE A 172 1.36 -23.74 9.41
N VAL A 173 1.60 -24.52 8.36
CA VAL A 173 2.86 -24.55 7.62
C VAL A 173 2.63 -23.77 6.32
N THR A 174 3.38 -22.70 6.09
CA THR A 174 3.16 -21.75 5.00
C THR A 174 4.24 -21.80 3.92
N GLN A 175 3.89 -21.36 2.72
CA GLN A 175 4.82 -21.06 1.63
C GLN A 175 5.32 -19.61 1.66
N GLY A 176 4.95 -18.86 2.71
CA GLY A 176 5.43 -17.51 2.98
C GLY A 176 5.01 -16.47 1.94
N ASN A 177 5.97 -15.73 1.42
CA ASN A 177 5.72 -14.62 0.50
C ASN A 177 5.04 -15.05 -0.81
N GLY A 178 5.22 -16.30 -1.24
CA GLY A 178 4.61 -16.81 -2.47
C GLY A 178 3.07 -16.86 -2.44
N GLY A 179 2.47 -16.91 -1.25
CA GLY A 179 1.02 -16.91 -1.08
C GLY A 179 0.32 -15.56 -1.26
N ASN A 180 1.06 -14.47 -1.52
CA ASN A 180 0.49 -13.13 -1.66
C ASN A 180 -0.08 -12.86 -3.06
N ASN A 181 -0.98 -11.86 -3.15
CA ASN A 181 -1.60 -11.34 -4.38
C ASN A 181 -2.46 -12.35 -5.16
N ILE A 182 -2.95 -13.39 -4.50
CA ILE A 182 -3.84 -14.37 -5.10
C ILE A 182 -5.28 -13.84 -5.11
N ARG A 183 -5.92 -13.91 -6.29
CA ARG A 183 -7.24 -13.29 -6.56
C ARG A 183 -8.31 -14.29 -6.98
N THR A 184 -7.99 -15.57 -7.10
CA THR A 184 -8.93 -16.60 -7.56
C THR A 184 -8.89 -17.79 -6.61
N PHE A 185 -10.06 -18.21 -6.14
CA PHE A 185 -10.20 -19.34 -5.21
C PHE A 185 -11.29 -20.27 -5.70
N THR A 186 -11.01 -21.57 -5.70
CA THR A 186 -11.95 -22.62 -6.07
C THR A 186 -12.19 -23.51 -4.87
N TYR A 187 -13.44 -23.73 -4.51
CA TYR A 187 -13.80 -24.62 -3.43
C TYR A 187 -13.32 -26.07 -3.70
N ASN A 188 -12.69 -26.68 -2.70
CA ASN A 188 -12.18 -28.05 -2.75
C ASN A 188 -12.59 -28.83 -1.49
N GLY A 189 -13.84 -28.76 -1.12
CA GLY A 189 -14.37 -29.50 0.03
C GLY A 189 -15.05 -30.83 -0.37
N PRO A 190 -15.40 -31.64 0.63
CA PRO A 190 -15.86 -33.04 0.42
C PRO A 190 -17.25 -33.19 -0.22
N THR A 191 -18.06 -32.16 -0.22
CA THR A 191 -19.38 -32.14 -0.86
C THR A 191 -19.57 -30.86 -1.61
N THR A 192 -19.75 -30.92 -2.92
CA THR A 192 -20.19 -29.77 -3.72
C THR A 192 -21.71 -29.64 -3.57
N PRO A 193 -22.20 -28.63 -2.81
CA PRO A 193 -23.53 -28.11 -3.08
C PRO A 193 -23.51 -27.44 -4.44
N ASP A 194 -24.66 -27.29 -5.07
CA ASP A 194 -24.79 -26.52 -6.30
C ASP A 194 -23.94 -25.25 -6.24
N ALA A 195 -22.93 -25.16 -7.07
CA ALA A 195 -21.96 -24.08 -7.26
C ALA A 195 -21.80 -23.09 -6.09
N LEU A 196 -20.81 -23.30 -5.22
CA LEU A 196 -20.34 -22.28 -4.29
C LEU A 196 -19.49 -21.26 -5.07
N TYR A 197 -19.99 -20.04 -5.19
CA TYR A 197 -19.28 -18.94 -5.82
C TYR A 197 -18.44 -18.19 -4.80
N VAL A 198 -17.19 -17.89 -5.18
CA VAL A 198 -16.24 -17.13 -4.36
C VAL A 198 -15.99 -15.79 -5.03
N SER A 199 -16.37 -14.72 -4.37
CA SER A 199 -16.02 -13.35 -4.76
C SER A 199 -14.94 -12.84 -3.85
N VAL A 200 -13.83 -12.36 -4.41
CA VAL A 200 -12.70 -11.87 -3.64
C VAL A 200 -12.96 -10.42 -3.25
N THR A 201 -13.08 -10.17 -1.96
CA THR A 201 -13.20 -8.83 -1.39
C THR A 201 -11.81 -8.21 -1.20
N GLN A 202 -10.85 -9.04 -0.77
CA GLN A 202 -9.45 -8.66 -0.60
C GLN A 202 -8.56 -9.82 -1.06
N PRO A 203 -7.65 -9.62 -2.04
CA PRO A 203 -6.64 -10.60 -2.42
C PRO A 203 -5.77 -11.02 -1.24
N SER A 204 -5.07 -12.13 -1.38
CA SER A 204 -4.21 -12.62 -0.30
C SER A 204 -3.00 -11.72 -0.07
N ILE A 205 -2.79 -11.36 1.19
CA ILE A 205 -1.70 -10.50 1.64
C ILE A 205 -1.16 -10.97 3.00
N GLY A 206 -0.01 -10.42 3.40
CA GLY A 206 0.57 -10.64 4.73
C GLY A 206 1.45 -11.87 4.83
N GLY A 207 1.54 -12.68 3.76
CA GLY A 207 2.48 -13.79 3.68
C GLY A 207 3.92 -13.30 3.72
N ARG A 208 4.77 -13.98 4.49
CA ARG A 208 6.16 -13.58 4.71
C ARG A 208 7.03 -14.79 4.96
N ASP A 209 8.22 -14.79 4.38
CA ASP A 209 9.25 -15.78 4.67
C ASP A 209 9.87 -15.57 6.05
N VAL A 210 10.55 -16.58 6.54
CA VAL A 210 11.35 -16.50 7.79
C VAL A 210 12.36 -15.35 7.66
N GLU A 211 12.46 -14.52 8.67
CA GLU A 211 13.35 -13.36 8.69
C GLU A 211 14.80 -13.76 8.39
N THR A 212 15.44 -13.02 7.48
CA THR A 212 16.82 -13.30 7.05
C THR A 212 17.84 -12.88 8.12
N ILE A 213 19.03 -13.49 8.10
CA ILE A 213 20.13 -13.13 9.02
C ILE A 213 20.47 -11.63 8.92
N GLN A 214 20.47 -11.08 7.72
CA GLN A 214 20.79 -9.66 7.51
C GLN A 214 19.71 -8.76 8.10
N SER A 215 18.43 -9.13 7.93
CA SER A 215 17.31 -8.42 8.54
C SER A 215 17.39 -8.44 10.06
N ILE A 216 17.67 -9.60 10.67
CA ILE A 216 17.82 -9.73 12.12
C ILE A 216 18.96 -8.83 12.64
N LYS A 217 20.11 -8.84 11.98
CA LYS A 217 21.26 -7.98 12.33
C LYS A 217 20.92 -6.50 12.26
N TRP A 218 20.09 -6.12 11.31
CA TRP A 218 19.65 -4.74 11.13
C TRP A 218 18.59 -4.33 12.16
N ASN A 219 17.62 -5.18 12.42
CA ASN A 219 16.46 -4.88 13.26
C ASN A 219 16.73 -5.03 14.77
N ALA A 220 17.51 -6.03 15.21
CA ALA A 220 17.70 -6.30 16.62
C ALA A 220 18.30 -5.12 17.42
N PRO A 221 19.36 -4.41 16.95
CA PRO A 221 19.87 -3.24 17.65
C PRO A 221 18.85 -2.10 17.71
N ARG A 222 18.06 -1.93 16.66
CA ARG A 222 17.01 -0.88 16.58
C ARG A 222 15.86 -1.17 17.54
N ALA A 223 15.40 -2.41 17.58
CA ALA A 223 14.37 -2.85 18.52
C ALA A 223 14.82 -2.65 19.98
N TYR A 224 16.09 -2.95 20.28
CA TYR A 224 16.68 -2.68 21.59
C TYR A 224 16.70 -1.18 21.93
N THR A 225 17.08 -0.36 20.99
CA THR A 225 17.09 1.11 21.17
C THR A 225 15.68 1.67 21.36
N ALA A 226 14.72 1.19 20.60
CA ALA A 226 13.31 1.62 20.66
C ALA A 226 12.58 1.10 21.91
N GLN A 227 13.03 0.01 22.53
CA GLN A 227 12.40 -0.62 23.71
C GLN A 227 10.89 -0.83 23.57
N ASN A 228 10.44 -1.20 22.36
CA ASN A 228 9.02 -1.33 21.98
C ASN A 228 8.19 -0.03 22.21
N ARG A 229 8.83 1.14 22.08
CA ARG A 229 8.21 2.45 22.17
C ARG A 229 8.31 3.18 20.84
N CYS A 230 7.31 4.01 20.56
CA CYS A 230 7.32 4.88 19.41
C CYS A 230 7.82 6.27 19.82
N VAL A 231 9.09 6.56 19.61
CA VAL A 231 9.74 7.84 19.95
C VAL A 231 10.20 8.58 18.70
N THR A 232 10.85 7.88 17.78
CA THR A 232 11.34 8.42 16.52
C THR A 232 10.38 8.11 15.37
N ILE A 233 10.50 8.85 14.28
CA ILE A 233 9.74 8.58 13.03
C ILE A 233 9.89 7.13 12.59
N ASP A 234 11.12 6.60 12.65
CA ASP A 234 11.42 5.23 12.23
C ASP A 234 10.79 4.17 13.17
N ASP A 235 10.67 4.47 14.46
CA ASP A 235 9.99 3.56 15.40
C ASP A 235 8.52 3.40 15.04
N TYR A 236 7.81 4.50 14.74
CA TYR A 236 6.42 4.46 14.28
C TYR A 236 6.28 3.64 13.01
N LYS A 237 7.15 3.88 12.00
CA LYS A 237 7.13 3.12 10.74
C LYS A 237 7.36 1.63 10.99
N ASN A 238 8.39 1.28 11.75
CA ASN A 238 8.77 -0.11 12.02
C ASN A 238 7.66 -0.86 12.78
N VAL A 239 7.07 -0.23 13.80
CA VAL A 239 5.96 -0.81 14.56
C VAL A 239 4.75 -1.06 13.66
N ILE A 240 4.38 -0.11 12.82
CA ILE A 240 3.24 -0.26 11.91
C ILE A 240 3.54 -1.35 10.88
N TYR A 241 4.68 -1.36 10.20
CA TYR A 241 5.03 -2.41 9.24
C TYR A 241 5.04 -3.82 9.86
N SER A 242 5.45 -3.93 11.12
CA SER A 242 5.48 -5.23 11.80
C SER A 242 4.11 -5.75 12.19
N GLN A 243 3.17 -4.87 12.53
CA GLN A 243 1.84 -5.21 13.05
C GLN A 243 0.73 -5.10 12.02
N TYR A 244 0.93 -4.27 10.99
CA TYR A 244 -0.01 -4.04 9.89
C TYR A 244 0.69 -4.27 8.53
N PRO A 245 0.87 -5.54 8.11
CA PRO A 245 1.60 -5.89 6.90
C PRO A 245 0.91 -5.46 5.58
N GLN A 246 -0.32 -4.98 5.67
CA GLN A 246 -1.09 -4.44 4.54
C GLN A 246 -0.62 -3.04 4.11
N ALA A 247 0.25 -2.40 4.89
CA ALA A 247 0.82 -1.12 4.53
C ALA A 247 1.88 -1.28 3.44
N GLU A 248 1.63 -0.73 2.26
CA GLU A 248 2.62 -0.68 1.16
C GLU A 248 3.66 0.41 1.43
N SER A 249 3.19 1.58 1.82
CA SER A 249 4.05 2.72 2.13
C SER A 249 3.53 3.48 3.34
N ILE A 250 4.45 3.90 4.21
CA ILE A 250 4.13 4.67 5.42
C ILE A 250 4.98 5.92 5.45
N ASN A 251 4.35 7.05 5.73
CA ASN A 251 5.05 8.26 6.10
C ASN A 251 4.61 8.77 7.46
N VAL A 252 5.58 9.29 8.22
CA VAL A 252 5.37 9.84 9.56
C VAL A 252 6.11 11.16 9.65
N TRP A 253 5.45 12.20 10.19
CA TRP A 253 6.07 13.51 10.42
C TRP A 253 5.50 14.18 11.65
N GLY A 254 6.25 15.08 12.25
CA GLY A 254 5.79 15.90 13.36
C GLY A 254 4.89 17.03 12.91
N GLY A 255 3.96 17.42 13.78
CA GLY A 255 3.00 18.50 13.49
C GLY A 255 3.64 19.89 13.36
N GLU A 256 4.89 20.06 13.79
CA GLU A 256 5.67 21.29 13.58
C GLU A 256 5.92 21.61 12.10
N LEU A 257 5.86 20.59 11.24
CA LEU A 257 6.00 20.74 9.78
C LEU A 257 4.71 21.16 9.09
N ASN A 258 3.58 21.21 9.79
CA ASN A 258 2.30 21.62 9.22
C ASN A 258 2.19 23.15 9.13
N ASN A 259 1.25 23.62 8.35
CA ASN A 259 0.91 25.03 8.26
C ASN A 259 -0.61 25.23 8.51
N PRO A 260 -1.04 25.78 9.68
CA PRO A 260 -0.22 26.19 10.82
C PRO A 260 0.41 25.01 11.58
N PRO A 261 1.56 25.22 12.28
CA PRO A 261 2.20 24.19 13.09
C PRO A 261 1.31 23.72 14.25
N THR A 262 1.31 22.40 14.50
CA THR A 262 0.59 21.77 15.63
C THR A 262 1.59 20.95 16.46
N TYR A 263 2.08 21.55 17.54
CA TYR A 263 3.08 20.92 18.40
C TYR A 263 2.47 19.80 19.26
N GLY A 264 3.21 18.69 19.43
CA GLY A 264 2.76 17.51 20.15
C GLY A 264 1.94 16.52 19.32
N ASP A 265 1.54 16.90 18.12
CA ASP A 265 0.89 16.02 17.18
C ASP A 265 1.92 15.27 16.31
N ILE A 266 1.64 14.00 16.04
CA ILE A 266 2.38 13.18 15.07
C ILE A 266 1.41 12.75 14.00
N TYR A 267 1.73 13.06 12.77
CA TYR A 267 0.92 12.70 11.62
C TYR A 267 1.48 11.46 10.96
N ILE A 268 0.60 10.52 10.66
CA ILE A 268 0.92 9.24 10.04
C ILE A 268 0.03 9.08 8.84
N SER A 269 0.60 8.83 7.69
CA SER A 269 -0.13 8.49 6.48
C SER A 269 0.30 7.13 5.99
N ILE A 270 -0.67 6.28 5.66
CA ILE A 270 -0.44 4.90 5.24
C ILE A 270 -1.17 4.68 3.92
N ARG A 271 -0.42 4.21 2.92
CA ARG A 271 -0.98 3.67 1.69
C ARG A 271 -1.06 2.17 1.82
N PRO A 272 -2.25 1.56 1.81
CA PRO A 272 -2.39 0.12 1.73
C PRO A 272 -2.16 -0.40 0.31
N TYR A 273 -1.87 -1.71 0.14
CA TYR A 273 -1.60 -2.31 -1.17
C TYR A 273 -2.76 -2.22 -2.16
N GLU A 274 -4.01 -2.21 -1.69
CA GLU A 274 -5.17 -2.40 -2.55
C GLU A 274 -6.10 -1.20 -2.66
N ASN A 275 -6.02 -0.30 -1.71
CA ASN A 275 -6.88 0.86 -1.62
C ASN A 275 -6.06 2.13 -1.59
N ASP A 276 -6.65 3.23 -2.06
CA ASP A 276 -6.00 4.53 -2.00
C ASP A 276 -5.91 5.09 -0.57
N ARG A 277 -6.69 4.53 0.38
CA ARG A 277 -6.74 4.97 1.78
C ARG A 277 -7.25 3.87 2.71
N LEU A 278 -6.96 4.02 4.00
CA LEU A 278 -7.49 3.16 5.05
C LEU A 278 -8.96 3.44 5.34
N SER A 279 -9.70 2.41 5.70
CA SER A 279 -11.03 2.55 6.31
C SER A 279 -10.94 3.13 7.72
N ASP A 280 -12.02 3.69 8.24
CA ASP A 280 -12.03 4.26 9.58
C ASP A 280 -11.83 3.20 10.67
N THR A 281 -12.28 1.96 10.43
CA THR A 281 -12.05 0.82 11.33
C THR A 281 -10.58 0.45 11.40
N GLU A 282 -9.87 0.41 10.27
CA GLU A 282 -8.42 0.15 10.23
C GLU A 282 -7.63 1.27 10.89
N LYS A 283 -8.02 2.53 10.67
CA LYS A 283 -7.41 3.69 11.35
C LYS A 283 -7.54 3.58 12.87
N THR A 284 -8.73 3.23 13.36
CA THR A 284 -8.98 3.03 14.79
C THR A 284 -8.14 1.89 15.33
N HIS A 285 -8.09 0.75 14.63
CA HIS A 285 -7.27 -0.40 15.02
C HIS A 285 -5.78 -0.04 15.13
N ILE A 286 -5.25 0.67 14.14
CA ILE A 286 -3.85 1.09 14.14
C ILE A 286 -3.55 2.05 15.28
N LEU A 287 -4.43 3.03 15.51
CA LEU A 287 -4.24 4.03 16.57
C LEU A 287 -4.35 3.44 17.97
N GLU A 288 -5.35 2.60 18.22
CA GLU A 288 -5.65 2.11 19.57
C GLU A 288 -4.86 0.84 19.94
N ASN A 289 -4.72 -0.10 19.00
CA ASN A 289 -4.15 -1.42 19.30
C ASN A 289 -2.66 -1.52 18.93
N ILE A 290 -2.21 -0.79 17.90
CA ILE A 290 -0.82 -0.86 17.45
C ILE A 290 0.02 0.25 18.08
N ILE A 291 -0.39 1.51 17.93
CA ILE A 291 0.38 2.69 18.37
C ILE A 291 0.10 3.05 19.83
N GLY A 292 -1.17 2.98 20.24
CA GLY A 292 -1.65 3.43 21.56
C GLY A 292 -0.83 2.89 22.74
N PRO A 293 -0.55 1.57 22.81
CA PRO A 293 0.24 0.98 23.89
C PRO A 293 1.72 1.38 23.88
N ARG A 294 2.21 1.95 22.77
CA ARG A 294 3.65 2.21 22.53
C ARG A 294 4.02 3.68 22.42
N LYS A 295 3.02 4.56 22.28
CA LYS A 295 3.25 6.00 22.13
C LYS A 295 3.79 6.64 23.40
N VAL A 296 4.52 7.74 23.26
CA VAL A 296 4.87 8.61 24.38
C VAL A 296 3.60 9.33 24.86
N VAL A 297 3.42 9.45 26.18
CA VAL A 297 2.18 9.96 26.82
C VAL A 297 1.77 11.35 26.31
N THR A 298 2.74 12.21 26.02
CA THR A 298 2.53 13.59 25.58
C THR A 298 2.30 13.75 24.08
N MET A 299 2.43 12.67 23.30
CA MET A 299 2.29 12.70 21.84
C MET A 299 0.92 12.22 21.40
N HIS A 300 0.35 12.92 20.42
CA HIS A 300 -0.96 12.66 19.86
C HIS A 300 -0.83 12.17 18.41
N PRO A 301 -0.71 10.86 18.16
CA PRO A 301 -0.67 10.31 16.81
C PRO A 301 -2.03 10.48 16.12
N LYS A 302 -2.00 10.96 14.88
CA LYS A 302 -3.15 11.18 14.02
C LYS A 302 -2.93 10.50 12.68
N LEU A 303 -3.87 9.65 12.25
CA LEU A 303 -3.85 9.09 10.91
C LEU A 303 -4.53 10.06 9.95
N VAL A 304 -3.83 10.37 8.86
CA VAL A 304 -4.33 11.19 7.76
C VAL A 304 -4.28 10.39 6.47
N ASP A 305 -5.26 10.61 5.60
CA ASP A 305 -5.30 9.92 4.32
C ASP A 305 -4.18 10.39 3.40
N PRO A 306 -3.64 9.49 2.56
CA PRO A 306 -2.79 9.87 1.45
C PRO A 306 -3.52 10.82 0.51
N THR A 307 -2.78 11.72 -0.07
CA THR A 307 -3.24 12.58 -1.15
C THR A 307 -2.41 12.31 -2.39
N TYR A 308 -3.04 12.36 -3.58
CA TYR A 308 -2.41 11.96 -4.82
C TYR A 308 -2.15 13.16 -5.71
N ILE A 309 -0.96 13.17 -6.32
CA ILE A 309 -0.60 14.05 -7.42
C ILE A 309 -0.52 13.18 -8.66
N ASP A 310 -1.62 13.17 -9.43
CA ASP A 310 -1.69 12.41 -10.66
C ASP A 310 -0.96 13.16 -11.76
N VAL A 311 0.03 12.53 -12.35
CA VAL A 311 0.82 13.13 -13.44
C VAL A 311 0.22 12.74 -14.77
N GLU A 312 -0.27 13.74 -15.51
CA GLU A 312 -0.62 13.62 -16.92
C GLU A 312 0.67 13.63 -17.74
N VAL A 313 0.89 12.61 -18.54
CA VAL A 313 2.05 12.49 -19.42
C VAL A 313 1.58 12.46 -20.87
N ASN A 314 1.98 13.47 -21.63
CA ASN A 314 1.77 13.52 -23.07
C ASN A 314 3.11 13.42 -23.77
N THR A 315 3.38 12.30 -24.42
CA THR A 315 4.64 12.06 -25.14
C THR A 315 4.40 11.77 -26.60
N THR A 316 5.26 12.36 -27.43
CA THR A 316 5.35 12.04 -28.86
C THR A 316 6.77 11.60 -29.13
N PHE A 317 6.97 10.36 -29.55
CA PHE A 317 8.28 9.84 -29.92
C PHE A 317 8.42 9.70 -31.44
N HIS A 318 9.63 9.98 -31.90
CA HIS A 318 10.04 9.85 -33.30
C HIS A 318 10.81 8.53 -33.45
N TYR A 319 10.43 7.72 -34.44
CA TYR A 319 11.06 6.44 -34.68
C TYR A 319 11.42 6.23 -36.15
N ASP A 320 12.50 5.50 -36.41
CA ASP A 320 12.90 5.10 -37.75
C ASP A 320 12.19 3.79 -38.17
N PRO A 321 11.28 3.83 -39.12
CA PRO A 321 10.54 2.64 -39.56
C PRO A 321 11.42 1.63 -40.33
N VAL A 322 12.67 1.96 -40.66
CA VAL A 322 13.60 1.06 -41.35
C VAL A 322 14.35 0.15 -40.38
N THR A 323 14.57 0.62 -39.17
CA THR A 323 15.33 -0.10 -38.14
C THR A 323 14.48 -1.03 -37.29
N THR A 324 13.16 -0.98 -37.39
CA THR A 324 12.25 -1.82 -36.61
C THR A 324 11.34 -2.66 -37.49
N THR A 325 10.99 -3.87 -37.00
CA THR A 325 9.92 -4.72 -37.59
C THR A 325 8.57 -4.51 -36.90
N LYS A 326 8.54 -3.74 -35.80
CA LYS A 326 7.34 -3.46 -35.03
C LYS A 326 6.47 -2.40 -35.74
N THR A 327 5.17 -2.51 -35.56
CA THR A 327 4.23 -1.48 -36.01
C THR A 327 4.23 -0.28 -35.05
N SER A 328 3.79 0.90 -35.53
CA SER A 328 3.65 2.07 -34.65
C SER A 328 2.73 1.80 -33.45
N VAL A 329 1.68 1.01 -33.63
CA VAL A 329 0.76 0.62 -32.55
C VAL A 329 1.47 -0.25 -31.51
N THR A 330 2.29 -1.20 -31.95
CA THR A 330 3.07 -2.03 -31.03
C THR A 330 4.06 -1.19 -30.24
N LEU A 331 4.77 -0.27 -30.88
CA LEU A 331 5.69 0.66 -30.20
C LEU A 331 4.97 1.56 -29.20
N ILE A 332 3.78 2.07 -29.52
CA ILE A 332 2.96 2.85 -28.58
C ILE A 332 2.60 2.00 -27.35
N ASN A 333 2.20 0.74 -27.55
CA ASN A 333 1.87 -0.14 -26.44
C ASN A 333 3.10 -0.45 -25.57
N ASP A 334 4.25 -0.76 -26.19
CA ASP A 334 5.49 -1.04 -25.48
C ASP A 334 5.92 0.16 -24.63
N VAL A 335 5.91 1.38 -25.19
CA VAL A 335 6.22 2.62 -24.44
C VAL A 335 5.21 2.85 -23.32
N THR A 336 3.92 2.61 -23.58
CA THR A 336 2.86 2.78 -22.58
C THR A 336 3.08 1.82 -21.39
N GLU A 337 3.37 0.55 -21.64
CA GLU A 337 3.61 -0.44 -20.58
C GLU A 337 4.91 -0.16 -19.83
N GLU A 338 5.95 0.33 -20.50
CA GLU A 338 7.20 0.70 -19.84
C GLU A 338 7.01 1.91 -18.88
N ILE A 339 6.23 2.91 -19.29
CA ILE A 339 5.88 4.05 -18.41
C ILE A 339 5.07 3.58 -17.20
N LYS A 340 4.11 2.67 -17.37
CA LYS A 340 3.34 2.09 -16.25
C LYS A 340 4.22 1.29 -15.28
N THR A 341 5.12 0.47 -15.84
CA THR A 341 6.10 -0.31 -15.06
C THR A 341 7.01 0.60 -14.25
N TYR A 342 7.48 1.68 -14.87
CA TYR A 342 8.28 2.71 -14.18
C TYR A 342 7.50 3.37 -13.05
N SER A 343 6.23 3.74 -13.28
CA SER A 343 5.38 4.34 -12.25
C SER A 343 5.22 3.40 -11.05
N ALA A 344 4.83 2.16 -11.29
CA ALA A 344 4.65 1.17 -10.23
C ALA A 344 5.94 0.86 -9.44
N ALA A 345 7.08 0.84 -10.12
CA ALA A 345 8.37 0.53 -9.47
C ALA A 345 8.98 1.70 -8.69
N ASN A 346 8.81 2.94 -9.15
CA ASN A 346 9.55 4.10 -8.66
C ASN A 346 8.71 5.19 -8.02
N LEU A 347 7.45 5.29 -8.43
CA LEU A 347 6.47 6.24 -7.91
C LEU A 347 5.54 5.53 -6.94
N ASP A 348 4.30 5.91 -6.85
CA ASP A 348 3.27 5.21 -6.07
C ASP A 348 3.61 4.95 -4.59
N ARG A 349 4.49 5.75 -4.00
CA ARG A 349 4.91 5.67 -2.59
C ARG A 349 5.29 7.03 -2.04
N PHE A 350 5.25 7.17 -0.72
CA PHE A 350 5.69 8.41 -0.09
C PHE A 350 7.18 8.67 -0.32
N GLY A 351 7.51 9.96 -0.50
CA GLY A 351 8.89 10.38 -0.74
C GLY A 351 9.43 10.05 -2.12
N SER A 352 8.57 9.61 -3.04
CA SER A 352 8.96 9.37 -4.44
C SER A 352 9.22 10.69 -5.16
N ILE A 353 10.09 10.64 -6.15
CA ILE A 353 10.45 11.78 -7.00
C ILE A 353 10.36 11.34 -8.44
N LEU A 354 9.47 11.97 -9.21
CA LEU A 354 9.49 11.85 -10.65
C LEU A 354 10.62 12.70 -11.22
N ARG A 355 11.65 12.06 -11.78
CA ARG A 355 12.71 12.73 -12.51
C ARG A 355 12.40 12.68 -14.01
N TYR A 356 12.22 13.85 -14.60
CA TYR A 356 11.88 13.98 -16.02
C TYR A 356 12.90 13.31 -16.94
N SER A 357 14.18 13.45 -16.65
CA SER A 357 15.25 12.82 -17.42
C SER A 357 15.21 11.27 -17.38
N ASN A 358 14.77 10.69 -16.26
CA ASN A 358 14.57 9.24 -16.18
C ASN A 358 13.37 8.79 -17.00
N LEU A 359 12.27 9.54 -16.97
CA LEU A 359 11.07 9.25 -17.74
C LEU A 359 11.38 9.28 -19.25
N THR A 360 12.02 10.34 -19.74
CA THR A 360 12.39 10.44 -21.16
C THR A 360 13.37 9.36 -21.57
N ARG A 361 14.38 9.06 -20.73
CA ARG A 361 15.33 7.98 -21.00
C ARG A 361 14.63 6.62 -21.14
N ILE A 362 13.68 6.29 -20.30
CA ILE A 362 12.95 5.02 -20.37
C ILE A 362 12.13 4.94 -21.66
N ILE A 363 11.52 6.04 -22.09
CA ILE A 363 10.79 6.12 -23.35
C ILE A 363 11.75 5.86 -24.52
N ASP A 364 12.90 6.54 -24.52
CA ASP A 364 13.88 6.43 -25.62
C ASP A 364 14.55 5.04 -25.63
N ASP A 365 14.77 4.41 -24.46
CA ASP A 365 15.39 3.09 -24.33
C ASP A 365 14.42 1.92 -24.61
N THR A 366 13.11 2.16 -24.77
CA THR A 366 12.09 1.11 -24.98
C THR A 366 12.33 0.31 -26.25
N ASP A 367 12.78 0.95 -27.34
CA ASP A 367 13.12 0.28 -28.60
C ASP A 367 14.27 1.02 -29.30
N PRO A 368 15.26 0.29 -29.86
CA PRO A 368 16.39 0.92 -30.57
C PRO A 368 16.00 1.77 -31.77
N SER A 369 14.78 1.63 -32.29
CA SER A 369 14.29 2.45 -33.39
C SER A 369 13.82 3.84 -32.96
N ILE A 370 13.62 4.07 -31.67
CA ILE A 370 13.20 5.37 -31.14
C ILE A 370 14.40 6.31 -31.17
N LEU A 371 14.24 7.42 -31.87
CA LEU A 371 15.31 8.40 -32.10
C LEU A 371 15.28 9.53 -31.06
N SER A 372 14.09 9.95 -30.65
CA SER A 372 13.88 11.02 -29.68
C SER A 372 12.44 11.04 -29.20
N SER A 373 12.20 11.64 -28.02
CA SER A 373 10.87 11.88 -27.48
C SER A 373 10.68 13.32 -27.05
N ILE A 374 9.47 13.84 -27.24
CA ILE A 374 9.02 15.14 -26.74
C ILE A 374 7.90 14.86 -25.76
N THR A 375 8.18 15.10 -24.47
CA THR A 375 7.26 14.78 -23.39
C THR A 375 6.86 16.06 -22.64
N THR A 376 5.57 16.22 -22.39
CA THR A 376 5.03 17.28 -21.56
C THR A 376 4.28 16.66 -20.39
N ILE A 377 4.36 17.30 -19.23
CA ILE A 377 3.68 16.84 -18.02
C ILE A 377 2.77 17.95 -17.47
N LYS A 378 1.65 17.53 -16.88
CA LYS A 378 0.79 18.36 -16.04
C LYS A 378 0.48 17.60 -14.77
N LEU A 379 0.19 18.33 -13.71
CA LEU A 379 -0.17 17.75 -12.42
C LEU A 379 -1.67 17.91 -12.21
N HIS A 380 -2.30 16.84 -11.75
CA HIS A 380 -3.70 16.83 -11.37
C HIS A 380 -3.81 16.65 -9.87
N ARG A 381 -4.61 17.48 -9.22
CA ARG A 381 -4.86 17.41 -7.78
C ARG A 381 -6.34 17.39 -7.51
N ASP A 382 -6.81 16.29 -6.93
CA ASP A 382 -8.21 16.13 -6.52
C ASP A 382 -8.50 17.04 -5.33
N VAL A 383 -9.67 17.66 -5.34
CA VAL A 383 -10.20 18.45 -4.23
C VAL A 383 -11.55 17.88 -3.83
N ILE A 384 -11.71 17.55 -2.56
CA ILE A 384 -12.99 17.04 -2.04
C ILE A 384 -13.94 18.22 -1.83
N PRO A 385 -15.03 18.34 -2.61
CA PRO A 385 -15.96 19.45 -2.49
C PRO A 385 -16.83 19.33 -1.24
N VAL A 386 -17.03 20.43 -0.54
CA VAL A 386 -18.05 20.56 0.51
C VAL A 386 -19.28 21.20 -0.11
N TYR A 387 -20.34 20.41 -0.29
CA TYR A 387 -21.53 20.87 -0.98
C TYR A 387 -22.38 21.82 -0.13
N SER A 388 -22.99 22.79 -0.81
CA SER A 388 -23.96 23.74 -0.25
C SER A 388 -23.44 24.58 0.92
N LYS A 389 -22.10 24.73 1.05
CA LYS A 389 -21.45 25.55 2.06
C LYS A 389 -20.37 26.40 1.42
N ASP A 390 -20.21 27.62 1.93
CA ASP A 390 -19.04 28.46 1.62
C ASP A 390 -17.90 28.07 2.56
N VAL A 391 -16.83 27.50 1.98
CA VAL A 391 -15.62 27.12 2.71
C VAL A 391 -14.39 27.64 1.98
N THR A 392 -13.34 27.89 2.74
CA THR A 392 -12.03 28.21 2.16
C THR A 392 -11.31 26.90 1.82
N TYR A 393 -10.97 26.74 0.55
CA TYR A 393 -10.16 25.63 0.06
C TYR A 393 -8.71 26.08 -0.05
N THR A 394 -7.82 25.25 0.45
CA THR A 394 -6.38 25.41 0.30
C THR A 394 -5.81 24.14 -0.31
N VAL A 395 -5.22 24.27 -1.49
CA VAL A 395 -4.60 23.18 -2.24
C VAL A 395 -3.11 23.45 -2.30
N ASP A 396 -2.34 22.66 -1.58
CA ASP A 396 -0.88 22.71 -1.55
C ASP A 396 -0.35 21.55 -2.41
N ILE A 397 0.45 21.86 -3.43
CA ILE A 397 1.05 20.87 -4.33
C ILE A 397 2.50 20.64 -4.00
N ALA A 398 3.08 21.54 -3.17
CA ALA A 398 4.50 21.54 -2.78
C ALA A 398 5.50 21.54 -3.96
N ASN A 399 5.01 21.76 -5.18
CA ASN A 399 5.80 21.92 -6.40
C ASN A 399 5.51 23.29 -7.00
N SER A 400 6.55 24.00 -7.42
CA SER A 400 6.39 25.31 -8.04
C SER A 400 5.56 25.24 -9.31
N ILE A 401 4.62 26.16 -9.47
CA ILE A 401 3.73 26.27 -10.63
C ILE A 401 4.39 27.21 -11.65
N TYR A 402 4.22 26.92 -12.93
CA TYR A 402 4.73 27.74 -14.00
C TYR A 402 4.06 29.13 -13.99
N ASN A 403 4.87 30.18 -13.99
CA ASN A 403 4.42 31.57 -14.06
C ASN A 403 4.98 32.23 -15.33
N SER A 404 4.16 32.35 -16.36
CA SER A 404 4.53 33.00 -17.62
C SER A 404 4.50 34.53 -17.55
N GLY A 405 3.88 35.10 -16.50
CA GLY A 405 3.61 36.53 -16.41
C GLY A 405 2.44 37.02 -17.29
N VAL A 406 1.84 36.12 -18.08
CA VAL A 406 0.67 36.36 -18.93
C VAL A 406 -0.39 35.27 -18.66
N PRO A 407 -1.69 35.53 -18.93
CA PRO A 407 -2.72 34.51 -18.74
C PRO A 407 -2.51 33.32 -19.69
N GLU A 408 -2.03 32.18 -19.15
CA GLU A 408 -1.79 30.94 -19.88
C GLU A 408 -2.47 29.72 -19.26
N ASP A 409 -3.38 29.92 -18.30
CA ASP A 409 -4.04 28.83 -17.55
C ASP A 409 -3.04 27.82 -16.98
N SER A 410 -2.04 28.32 -16.26
CA SER A 410 -1.09 27.45 -15.54
C SER A 410 -1.77 26.66 -14.43
N VAL A 411 -2.92 27.14 -13.96
CA VAL A 411 -3.83 26.47 -13.03
C VAL A 411 -5.24 26.55 -13.60
N MET A 412 -5.87 25.41 -13.79
CA MET A 412 -7.26 25.33 -14.28
C MET A 412 -8.02 24.25 -13.53
N SER A 413 -9.26 24.52 -13.09
CA SER A 413 -10.12 23.51 -12.50
C SER A 413 -10.93 22.74 -13.53
N THR A 414 -11.39 21.53 -13.18
CA THR A 414 -12.51 20.86 -13.85
C THR A 414 -13.82 21.61 -13.62
N GLY A 415 -14.84 21.30 -14.42
CA GLY A 415 -16.14 21.94 -14.38
C GLY A 415 -16.95 21.57 -13.12
N PHE A 416 -17.60 22.54 -12.51
CA PHE A 416 -18.50 22.35 -11.39
C PHE A 416 -19.69 23.32 -11.44
N TYR A 417 -20.74 23.02 -10.69
CA TYR A 417 -21.89 23.91 -10.53
C TYR A 417 -21.80 24.70 -9.24
N CYS A 418 -22.09 25.99 -9.28
CA CYS A 418 -22.12 26.82 -8.09
C CYS A 418 -23.43 27.62 -7.97
N LEU A 419 -23.74 28.01 -6.75
CA LEU A 419 -24.94 28.81 -6.48
C LEU A 419 -24.88 30.13 -7.25
N GLY A 420 -25.96 30.45 -7.98
CA GLY A 420 -26.11 31.69 -8.73
C GLY A 420 -25.65 31.65 -10.18
N VAL A 421 -25.12 30.51 -10.68
CA VAL A 421 -24.76 30.33 -12.08
C VAL A 421 -25.37 29.02 -12.58
N SER A 422 -26.13 29.09 -13.67
CA SER A 422 -26.84 27.92 -14.25
C SER A 422 -25.95 27.01 -15.11
N SER A 423 -24.85 27.55 -15.62
CA SER A 423 -23.87 26.80 -16.45
C SER A 423 -22.73 26.26 -15.61
N PRO A 424 -22.04 25.18 -16.04
CA PRO A 424 -20.81 24.74 -15.41
C PRO A 424 -19.78 25.85 -15.37
N VAL A 425 -19.14 26.05 -14.23
CA VAL A 425 -18.11 27.07 -14.03
C VAL A 425 -16.74 26.41 -13.85
N TYR A 426 -15.72 27.16 -14.16
CA TYR A 426 -14.31 26.79 -14.09
C TYR A 426 -13.54 27.87 -13.34
N ILE A 427 -12.44 27.49 -12.72
CA ILE A 427 -11.49 28.42 -12.09
C ILE A 427 -10.18 28.37 -12.85
N ALA A 428 -9.65 29.51 -13.25
CA ALA A 428 -8.33 29.61 -13.86
C ALA A 428 -7.54 30.78 -13.25
N ASP A 429 -6.22 30.68 -13.34
CA ASP A 429 -5.31 31.72 -12.84
C ASP A 429 -5.12 32.86 -13.84
N THR A 430 -4.77 33.99 -13.29
CA THR A 430 -4.31 35.16 -14.04
C THR A 430 -3.13 35.75 -13.27
N PRO A 431 -1.91 35.63 -13.78
CA PRO A 431 -0.72 36.16 -13.12
C PRO A 431 -0.80 37.67 -12.91
N ILE A 432 -0.28 38.13 -11.77
CA ILE A 432 -0.10 39.56 -11.50
C ILE A 432 1.32 39.90 -11.94
N THR A 433 1.47 40.74 -12.94
CA THR A 433 2.75 41.10 -13.55
C THR A 433 3.76 41.57 -12.51
N GLY A 434 4.96 40.99 -12.52
CA GLY A 434 6.05 41.34 -11.62
C GLY A 434 5.94 40.81 -10.20
N THR A 435 4.98 39.90 -9.94
CA THR A 435 4.81 39.25 -8.63
C THR A 435 4.85 37.74 -8.74
N ASP A 436 5.05 37.05 -7.61
CA ASP A 436 4.96 35.59 -7.48
C ASP A 436 3.52 35.11 -7.25
N THR A 437 2.53 36.00 -7.41
CA THR A 437 1.13 35.68 -7.15
C THR A 437 0.25 35.90 -8.36
N GLY A 438 -0.84 35.18 -8.41
CA GLY A 438 -1.90 35.34 -9.41
C GLY A 438 -3.27 35.37 -8.75
N THR A 439 -4.26 35.90 -9.49
CA THR A 439 -5.66 35.91 -9.08
C THR A 439 -6.39 34.72 -9.70
N LEU A 440 -7.14 33.97 -8.90
CA LEU A 440 -8.03 32.92 -9.41
C LEU A 440 -9.36 33.55 -9.83
N ARG A 441 -9.74 33.30 -11.08
CA ARG A 441 -10.96 33.83 -11.72
C ARG A 441 -11.93 32.70 -12.02
N MET A 442 -13.17 32.89 -11.61
CA MET A 442 -14.25 31.98 -11.98
C MET A 442 -14.91 32.46 -13.27
N PHE A 443 -15.13 31.56 -14.20
CA PHE A 443 -15.75 31.83 -15.51
C PHE A 443 -16.60 30.63 -15.98
N TYR A 444 -17.45 30.84 -16.97
CA TYR A 444 -18.15 29.81 -17.71
C TYR A 444 -17.95 30.00 -19.21
N TYR A 445 -18.19 28.94 -19.98
CA TYR A 445 -18.13 29.00 -21.42
C TYR A 445 -19.50 29.41 -22.01
N ASN A 446 -19.50 30.44 -22.85
CA ASN A 446 -20.62 30.79 -23.71
C ASN A 446 -20.19 30.52 -25.18
N GLY A 447 -20.56 29.32 -25.66
CA GLY A 447 -19.95 28.74 -26.85
C GLY A 447 -18.46 28.44 -26.60
N SER A 448 -17.57 29.00 -27.41
CA SER A 448 -16.12 28.89 -27.25
C SER A 448 -15.48 30.06 -26.44
N ALA A 449 -16.27 31.08 -26.11
CA ALA A 449 -15.78 32.25 -25.38
C ALA A 449 -15.92 32.09 -23.86
N ARG A 450 -14.94 32.57 -23.10
CA ARG A 450 -15.00 32.63 -21.64
C ARG A 450 -15.75 33.87 -21.18
N THR A 451 -16.75 33.66 -20.32
CA THR A 451 -17.47 34.73 -19.65
C THR A 451 -17.06 34.75 -18.20
N TYR A 452 -16.40 35.83 -17.79
CA TYR A 452 -15.93 36.03 -16.44
C TYR A 452 -17.08 36.27 -15.45
N VAL A 453 -16.99 35.66 -14.28
CA VAL A 453 -17.98 35.81 -13.21
C VAL A 453 -17.41 36.70 -12.09
N ARG A 454 -16.35 36.24 -11.42
CA ARG A 454 -15.70 36.99 -10.33
C ARG A 454 -14.33 36.41 -9.96
N ASN A 455 -13.57 37.15 -9.16
CA ASN A 455 -12.38 36.63 -8.48
C ASN A 455 -12.81 35.76 -7.30
N VAL A 456 -12.14 34.63 -7.11
CA VAL A 456 -12.48 33.65 -6.05
C VAL A 456 -11.29 33.30 -5.17
N GLY A 457 -10.08 33.75 -5.51
CA GLY A 457 -8.92 33.40 -4.73
C GLY A 457 -7.60 33.86 -5.31
N THR A 458 -6.52 33.28 -4.81
CA THR A 458 -5.14 33.58 -5.20
C THR A 458 -4.33 32.30 -5.38
N VAL A 459 -3.31 32.39 -6.21
CA VAL A 459 -2.27 31.37 -6.37
C VAL A 459 -0.91 31.99 -6.05
N THR A 460 -0.06 31.22 -5.34
CA THR A 460 1.35 31.55 -5.13
C THR A 460 2.19 30.55 -5.90
N TYR A 461 2.81 30.98 -6.98
CA TYR A 461 3.44 30.11 -7.96
C TYR A 461 4.66 29.38 -7.43
N SER A 462 5.57 30.09 -6.74
CA SER A 462 6.80 29.49 -6.19
C SER A 462 6.54 28.43 -5.12
N LYS A 463 5.44 28.60 -4.36
CA LYS A 463 5.06 27.68 -3.28
C LYS A 463 4.14 26.54 -3.74
N GLY A 464 3.54 26.66 -4.94
CA GLY A 464 2.53 25.71 -5.38
C GLY A 464 1.22 25.76 -4.58
N LEU A 465 0.89 26.95 -4.03
CA LEU A 465 -0.24 27.12 -3.12
C LEU A 465 -1.41 27.79 -3.85
N ILE A 466 -2.57 27.14 -3.85
CA ILE A 466 -3.82 27.63 -4.41
C ILE A 466 -4.82 27.80 -3.27
N THR A 467 -5.36 29.00 -3.10
CA THR A 467 -6.37 29.28 -2.08
C THR A 467 -7.58 29.96 -2.70
N PHE A 468 -8.77 29.42 -2.48
CA PHE A 468 -10.01 30.02 -2.98
C PHE A 468 -11.16 29.89 -1.97
N ASN A 469 -12.08 30.84 -2.00
CA ASN A 469 -13.24 30.92 -1.14
C ASN A 469 -14.41 31.63 -1.83
N GLY A 470 -15.52 31.80 -1.13
CA GLY A 470 -16.69 32.46 -1.67
C GLY A 470 -17.40 31.65 -2.75
N VAL A 471 -17.15 30.34 -2.84
CA VAL A 471 -17.73 29.46 -3.85
C VAL A 471 -18.56 28.38 -3.16
N VAL A 472 -19.89 28.46 -3.34
CA VAL A 472 -20.82 27.44 -2.84
C VAL A 472 -21.04 26.40 -3.93
N ILE A 473 -20.33 25.27 -3.85
CA ILE A 473 -20.42 24.19 -4.82
C ILE A 473 -21.73 23.44 -4.61
N THR A 474 -22.53 23.28 -5.66
CA THR A 474 -23.83 22.57 -5.64
C THR A 474 -23.79 21.22 -6.35
N GLY A 475 -22.81 21.00 -7.23
CA GLY A 475 -22.62 19.76 -7.98
C GLY A 475 -21.34 19.79 -8.80
N LEU A 476 -21.03 18.68 -9.42
CA LEU A 476 -19.89 18.56 -10.34
C LEU A 476 -20.39 18.34 -11.77
N ALA A 477 -19.71 18.94 -12.73
CA ALA A 477 -19.95 18.71 -14.16
C ALA A 477 -19.07 17.55 -14.67
N ASP A 478 -17.89 17.38 -14.07
CA ASP A 478 -16.94 16.28 -14.29
C ASP A 478 -17.02 15.25 -13.16
N PRO A 479 -16.52 14.01 -13.34
CA PRO A 479 -16.56 12.97 -12.31
C PRO A 479 -15.89 13.35 -10.98
N LYS A 480 -14.87 14.20 -11.04
CA LYS A 480 -14.12 14.69 -9.88
C LYS A 480 -13.83 16.17 -10.02
N PHE A 481 -13.79 16.87 -8.89
CA PHE A 481 -13.28 18.24 -8.84
C PHE A 481 -11.77 18.20 -8.67
N LYS A 482 -11.03 18.65 -9.68
CA LYS A 482 -9.56 18.65 -9.67
C LYS A 482 -9.03 19.96 -10.24
N PHE A 483 -7.80 20.28 -9.83
CA PHE A 483 -6.98 21.29 -10.49
C PHE A 483 -5.97 20.62 -11.43
N ILE A 484 -5.87 21.13 -12.63
CA ILE A 484 -4.88 20.78 -13.65
C ILE A 484 -3.85 21.89 -13.65
N ILE A 485 -2.59 21.53 -13.44
CA ILE A 485 -1.53 22.47 -13.11
C ILE A 485 -0.32 22.21 -13.98
N LYS A 486 0.22 23.27 -14.57
CA LYS A 486 1.49 23.25 -15.30
C LYS A 486 2.63 23.50 -14.32
N PRO A 487 3.50 22.53 -14.06
CA PRO A 487 4.62 22.72 -13.13
C PRO A 487 5.70 23.64 -13.73
N GLN A 488 6.43 24.35 -12.89
CA GLN A 488 7.59 25.16 -13.28
C GLN A 488 8.78 24.27 -13.69
N SER A 489 8.95 23.16 -12.99
CA SER A 489 9.93 22.12 -13.29
C SER A 489 9.19 20.83 -13.65
N ASN A 490 9.71 20.11 -14.64
CA ASN A 490 9.18 18.79 -14.98
C ASN A 490 9.61 17.69 -13.98
N ASP A 491 10.48 18.00 -13.02
CA ASP A 491 10.72 17.15 -11.86
C ASP A 491 9.62 17.40 -10.83
N VAL A 492 8.98 16.32 -10.34
CA VAL A 492 7.87 16.39 -9.38
C VAL A 492 8.27 15.66 -8.10
N ILE A 493 8.11 16.34 -6.97
CA ILE A 493 8.49 15.85 -5.64
C ILE A 493 7.24 15.61 -4.84
N SER A 494 7.16 14.46 -4.17
CA SER A 494 6.13 14.19 -3.16
C SER A 494 6.58 14.70 -1.79
N THR A 495 5.67 15.28 -1.02
CA THR A 495 5.93 15.77 0.33
C THR A 495 4.87 15.27 1.30
N ARG A 496 5.24 15.05 2.56
CA ARG A 496 4.33 14.63 3.64
C ARG A 496 3.45 13.45 3.26
N ASN A 497 2.13 13.67 3.11
CA ASN A 497 1.15 12.67 2.74
C ASN A 497 0.86 12.59 1.24
N ASP A 498 1.65 13.28 0.40
CA ASP A 498 1.48 13.22 -1.05
C ASP A 498 2.15 11.99 -1.63
N ILE A 499 1.49 11.39 -2.61
CA ILE A 499 2.01 10.31 -3.45
C ILE A 499 1.95 10.79 -4.89
N VAL A 500 3.06 10.67 -5.60
CA VAL A 500 3.13 10.96 -7.03
C VAL A 500 2.90 9.67 -7.80
N ASN A 501 1.95 9.66 -8.73
CA ASN A 501 1.72 8.55 -9.64
C ASN A 501 1.51 9.06 -11.08
N ILE A 502 1.67 8.18 -12.07
CA ILE A 502 1.27 8.45 -13.46
C ILE A 502 -0.06 7.72 -13.68
N ASP A 503 -1.16 8.49 -13.78
CA ASP A 503 -2.47 7.91 -14.03
C ASP A 503 -2.52 7.34 -15.47
N PRO A 504 -2.74 6.02 -15.64
CA PRO A 504 -2.87 5.42 -16.96
C PRO A 504 -3.96 6.04 -17.85
N LEU A 505 -4.98 6.65 -17.25
CA LEU A 505 -6.06 7.34 -17.98
C LEU A 505 -5.63 8.72 -18.49
N LEU A 506 -4.58 9.30 -17.93
CA LEU A 506 -4.00 10.59 -18.30
C LEU A 506 -2.71 10.45 -19.14
N LEU A 507 -2.41 9.21 -19.57
CA LEU A 507 -1.24 8.93 -20.40
C LEU A 507 -1.62 8.95 -21.89
N THR A 508 -0.97 9.84 -22.64
CA THR A 508 -1.12 9.91 -24.10
C THR A 508 0.23 9.69 -24.77
N VAL A 509 0.32 8.64 -25.57
CA VAL A 509 1.53 8.26 -26.31
C VAL A 509 1.26 8.31 -27.81
N LYS A 510 2.09 9.02 -28.56
CA LYS A 510 2.00 9.15 -30.02
C LYS A 510 3.33 8.76 -30.67
N ALA A 511 3.26 8.05 -31.78
CA ALA A 511 4.41 7.68 -32.60
C ALA A 511 4.41 8.46 -33.91
N VAL A 512 5.54 9.04 -34.26
CA VAL A 512 5.75 9.74 -35.53
C VAL A 512 6.92 9.06 -36.25
N ALA A 513 6.67 8.56 -37.46
CA ALA A 513 7.73 8.00 -38.29
C ALA A 513 8.64 9.12 -38.79
N ASP A 514 9.91 9.00 -38.49
CA ASP A 514 10.95 9.94 -38.93
C ASP A 514 12.03 9.15 -39.70
N ARG A 515 12.11 9.40 -40.99
CA ARG A 515 13.18 8.80 -41.79
C ARG A 515 14.41 9.69 -41.72
N VAL A 516 15.47 9.17 -41.13
CA VAL A 516 16.80 9.80 -41.25
C VAL A 516 17.26 9.70 -42.69
N THR A 517 16.78 10.61 -43.54
CA THR A 517 17.35 10.79 -44.87
C THR A 517 18.69 11.49 -44.71
N SER A 518 19.78 10.72 -44.86
CA SER A 518 21.12 11.32 -44.95
C SER A 518 21.12 12.32 -46.13
N PRO A 519 21.41 13.60 -45.91
CA PRO A 519 21.46 14.59 -47.00
C PRO A 519 22.69 14.45 -47.90
N TYR A 520 23.54 13.47 -47.70
CA TYR A 520 24.73 13.25 -48.51
C TYR A 520 24.56 12.08 -49.46
N VAL A 521 23.95 12.35 -50.60
CA VAL A 521 24.20 11.56 -51.80
C VAL A 521 25.61 11.95 -52.29
N LEU A 522 26.62 11.14 -51.95
CA LEU A 522 27.91 11.23 -52.62
C LEU A 522 27.74 10.84 -54.08
N THR A 523 27.50 11.82 -54.95
CA THR A 523 27.68 11.65 -56.39
C THR A 523 29.19 11.49 -56.63
N SER A 524 29.66 10.26 -56.65
CA SER A 524 30.99 9.96 -57.22
C SER A 524 30.85 10.13 -58.75
N SER A 525 31.21 11.29 -59.26
CA SER A 525 31.58 11.42 -60.66
C SER A 525 32.89 10.70 -60.88
N ARG A 526 32.85 9.51 -61.43
CA ARG A 526 34.00 8.91 -62.07
C ARG A 526 34.11 9.54 -63.47
N ASN A 527 35.17 10.33 -63.70
CA ASN A 527 35.76 10.53 -64.99
C ASN A 527 36.65 9.35 -65.34
#